data_a207a70678c15a904c0865a87097d1bd
#
_entry.id   a207a70678c15a904c0865a87097d1bd
#
_cell.length_a   1.000
_cell.length_b   1.000
_cell.length_c   1.000
_cell.angle_alpha   90.00
_cell.angle_beta   90.00
_cell.angle_gamma   90.00
#
_symmetry.space_group_name_H-M   'P 1'
#
loop_
_entity.id
_entity.type
_entity.pdbx_description
1 polymer ?
#
loop_
_entity_poly.entity_id
_entity_poly.type
_entity_poly.pdbx_seq_one_letter_code
_entity_poly.pdbx_strand_id
1 'polypeptide(L)'
;MGGRAVTSSLSSIKGKQEELVKKAVEILAPAGSFESMKAAVAAGADAVYMGGSRFGARAFAENPEEDKLLEAIEYVHLHGRKLYMTVNTLMKEQEIGELYDYLVPYYRQGLDAVIVQDMGTFRFIRENFPGLPIHASTQMTITGAYGARILKDLGADRVVTARELSLKEIAKIRDQVDVEIESFVHGALCYCYSGQCLFSSLIGGRSGNRGRCAQTCRLPYDVKREGQVLGGKDDRYCLSLKDLSTLDIIPDMIEAGVYSMKIEGRMKSPRYTAGVVSIYRKYADLYLAKGREGYRVEEQDKKILLDLFDRGGQTDGYYKRQNGRDMVVWKEKPAFREGNQELFDFLDKNFVEKQVREPVVGTAILEEGQMASLQLSACGHNAAVAGEIVQTAQNQPVTEEKVRKQLDKTGNTPFYFENLDIKIMGNIFLPVQALNDLRRRGLEALEYEILKDYKENRQAEPVKAVDEAVYSRKVASEGPKLTVSLERPDCLEEAVSSLM
;
A
#
# COMPACT_ATOMS: atom_id res chain seq x y z
N MET A 1 -2.21 40.06 -34.00
CA MET A 1 -1.66 39.86 -32.66
C MET A 1 -2.24 38.59 -32.03
N GLY A 2 -1.99 37.42 -32.61
CA GLY A 2 -2.59 36.13 -32.14
C GLY A 2 -1.60 34.98 -31.98
N GLY A 3 -0.30 35.17 -32.26
CA GLY A 3 0.69 34.09 -32.33
C GLY A 3 1.52 33.84 -31.04
N ARG A 4 1.52 34.76 -30.09
CA ARG A 4 2.37 34.65 -28.87
C ARG A 4 1.69 33.96 -27.67
N ALA A 5 0.37 33.93 -27.62
CA ALA A 5 -0.36 33.32 -26.49
C ALA A 5 -0.45 31.80 -26.59
N VAL A 6 -0.46 31.24 -27.80
CA VAL A 6 -0.55 29.76 -28.02
C VAL A 6 0.79 29.05 -27.76
N THR A 7 1.91 29.71 -28.08
CA THR A 7 3.25 29.14 -27.86
C THR A 7 3.67 29.14 -26.41
N SER A 8 3.21 30.10 -25.58
CA SER A 8 3.50 30.11 -24.13
C SER A 8 2.71 29.03 -23.35
N SER A 9 1.50 28.70 -23.80
CA SER A 9 0.70 27.63 -23.20
C SER A 9 1.25 26.23 -23.52
N LEU A 10 1.76 26.02 -24.72
CA LEU A 10 2.35 24.74 -25.12
C LEU A 10 3.71 24.49 -24.47
N SER A 11 4.52 25.53 -24.22
CA SER A 11 5.79 25.40 -23.50
C SER A 11 5.56 25.14 -21.99
N SER A 12 4.54 25.73 -21.40
CA SER A 12 4.14 25.49 -19.99
C SER A 12 3.55 24.08 -19.81
N ILE A 13 2.83 23.56 -20.79
CA ILE A 13 2.31 22.19 -20.79
C ILE A 13 3.46 21.17 -20.98
N LYS A 14 4.42 21.41 -21.86
CA LYS A 14 5.61 20.57 -22.02
C LYS A 14 6.49 20.57 -20.76
N GLY A 15 6.74 21.73 -20.17
CA GLY A 15 7.51 21.84 -18.91
C GLY A 15 6.84 21.10 -17.75
N LYS A 16 5.52 21.19 -17.61
CA LYS A 16 4.74 20.42 -16.63
C LYS A 16 4.72 18.92 -16.94
N GLN A 17 4.72 18.51 -18.20
CA GLN A 17 4.83 17.10 -18.59
C GLN A 17 6.23 16.52 -18.30
N GLU A 18 7.30 17.28 -18.56
CA GLU A 18 8.67 16.86 -18.24
C GLU A 18 8.93 16.82 -16.73
N GLU A 19 8.30 17.69 -15.95
CA GLU A 19 8.36 17.70 -14.49
C GLU A 19 7.52 16.56 -13.86
N LEU A 20 6.40 16.19 -14.47
CA LEU A 20 5.58 15.03 -14.07
C LEU A 20 6.27 13.69 -14.34
N VAL A 21 7.05 13.57 -15.40
CA VAL A 21 7.82 12.35 -15.72
C VAL A 21 9.02 12.15 -14.76
N LYS A 22 9.46 13.21 -14.05
CA LYS A 22 10.51 13.11 -13.01
C LYS A 22 9.98 12.72 -11.62
N LYS A 23 8.67 12.66 -11.38
CA LYS A 23 8.13 12.15 -10.12
C LYS A 23 8.26 10.62 -10.09
N ALA A 24 8.97 10.11 -9.10
CA ALA A 24 9.02 8.68 -8.83
C ALA A 24 7.59 8.10 -8.74
N VAL A 25 7.39 6.92 -9.29
CA VAL A 25 6.11 6.19 -9.20
C VAL A 25 6.16 5.28 -7.99
N GLU A 26 5.11 5.26 -7.19
CA GLU A 26 4.97 4.39 -6.03
C GLU A 26 4.35 3.05 -6.42
N ILE A 27 5.01 1.95 -6.11
CA ILE A 27 4.43 0.60 -6.15
C ILE A 27 3.88 0.29 -4.75
N LEU A 28 2.55 0.27 -4.63
CA LEU A 28 1.84 0.01 -3.39
C LEU A 28 1.40 -1.45 -3.31
N ALA A 29 2.10 -2.21 -2.47
CA ALA A 29 1.93 -3.65 -2.33
C ALA A 29 0.88 -4.03 -1.28
N PRO A 30 0.09 -5.10 -1.50
CA PRO A 30 -0.79 -5.65 -0.47
C PRO A 30 0.00 -6.48 0.54
N ALA A 31 -0.29 -6.32 1.84
CA ALA A 31 0.21 -7.21 2.87
C ALA A 31 -0.94 -7.68 3.77
N GLY A 32 -1.22 -8.96 3.76
CA GLY A 32 -2.21 -9.61 4.63
C GLY A 32 -1.58 -10.25 5.86
N SER A 33 -0.26 -10.46 5.83
CA SER A 33 0.55 -10.99 6.93
C SER A 33 1.90 -10.26 6.99
N PHE A 34 2.63 -10.48 8.08
CA PHE A 34 3.97 -9.94 8.25
C PHE A 34 4.95 -10.48 7.17
N GLU A 35 4.83 -11.77 6.83
CA GLU A 35 5.63 -12.41 5.77
C GLU A 35 5.34 -11.81 4.40
N SER A 36 4.07 -11.52 4.10
CA SER A 36 3.71 -10.85 2.84
C SER A 36 4.29 -9.44 2.75
N MET A 37 4.36 -8.72 3.87
CA MET A 37 4.99 -7.39 3.95
C MET A 37 6.50 -7.48 3.67
N LYS A 38 7.22 -8.41 4.35
CA LYS A 38 8.65 -8.62 4.09
C LYS A 38 8.92 -8.99 2.64
N ALA A 39 8.13 -9.89 2.07
CA ALA A 39 8.24 -10.29 0.67
C ALA A 39 7.97 -9.13 -0.30
N ALA A 40 7.04 -8.22 0.02
CA ALA A 40 6.77 -7.01 -0.76
C ALA A 40 7.98 -6.06 -0.74
N VAL A 41 8.55 -5.80 0.44
CA VAL A 41 9.75 -4.95 0.59
C VAL A 41 10.93 -5.54 -0.18
N ALA A 42 11.17 -6.86 -0.04
CA ALA A 42 12.22 -7.55 -0.76
C ALA A 42 12.05 -7.51 -2.28
N ALA A 43 10.81 -7.46 -2.76
CA ALA A 43 10.47 -7.38 -4.19
C ALA A 43 10.49 -5.95 -4.76
N GLY A 44 10.77 -4.92 -3.92
CA GLY A 44 10.94 -3.53 -4.36
C GLY A 44 9.67 -2.68 -4.27
N ALA A 45 8.73 -3.01 -3.36
CA ALA A 45 7.62 -2.11 -3.03
C ALA A 45 8.14 -0.81 -2.40
N ASP A 46 7.55 0.33 -2.78
CA ASP A 46 7.83 1.63 -2.15
C ASP A 46 6.97 1.83 -0.89
N ALA A 47 5.77 1.25 -0.91
CA ALA A 47 4.86 1.25 0.22
C ALA A 47 4.10 -0.08 0.30
N VAL A 48 3.65 -0.42 1.51
CA VAL A 48 2.75 -1.54 1.74
C VAL A 48 1.46 -1.05 2.39
N TYR A 49 0.32 -1.67 2.05
CA TYR A 49 -0.90 -1.42 2.78
C TYR A 49 -1.36 -2.67 3.53
N MET A 50 -1.64 -2.50 4.81
CA MET A 50 -1.94 -3.57 5.74
C MET A 50 -3.17 -3.22 6.59
N GLY A 51 -3.89 -4.21 7.09
CA GLY A 51 -4.93 -4.01 8.10
C GLY A 51 -4.44 -4.50 9.43
N GLY A 52 -4.92 -3.89 10.50
CA GLY A 52 -4.83 -4.49 11.81
C GLY A 52 -6.02 -5.42 12.08
N SER A 53 -6.13 -5.91 13.30
CA SER A 53 -7.18 -6.85 13.74
C SER A 53 -8.60 -6.30 13.62
N ARG A 54 -8.76 -4.96 13.49
CA ARG A 54 -10.06 -4.27 13.41
C ARG A 54 -10.14 -3.28 12.25
N PHE A 55 -11.36 -2.90 11.87
CA PHE A 55 -11.71 -1.81 10.95
C PHE A 55 -11.21 -1.95 9.50
N GLY A 56 -10.62 -3.08 9.13
CA GLY A 56 -10.13 -3.34 7.78
C GLY A 56 -11.13 -4.08 6.88
N ALA A 57 -11.19 -3.72 5.58
CA ALA A 57 -12.09 -4.33 4.59
C ALA A 57 -11.72 -5.76 4.17
N ARG A 58 -10.82 -6.43 4.85
CA ARG A 58 -10.44 -7.84 4.63
C ARG A 58 -10.40 -8.58 5.97
N ALA A 59 -11.58 -8.77 6.58
CA ALA A 59 -11.73 -9.39 7.90
C ALA A 59 -11.18 -10.84 7.97
N PHE A 60 -10.99 -11.50 6.83
CA PHE A 60 -10.46 -12.87 6.73
C PHE A 60 -8.99 -12.94 6.28
N ALA A 61 -8.30 -11.80 6.14
CA ALA A 61 -6.84 -11.80 6.10
C ALA A 61 -6.31 -12.12 7.51
N GLU A 62 -5.05 -12.44 7.61
CA GLU A 62 -4.41 -12.74 8.91
C GLU A 62 -4.49 -11.53 9.86
N ASN A 63 -4.36 -10.30 9.31
CA ASN A 63 -4.50 -9.03 10.03
C ASN A 63 -3.75 -9.04 11.36
N PRO A 64 -2.48 -8.69 11.40
CA PRO A 64 -1.66 -8.81 12.60
C PRO A 64 -2.24 -8.02 13.78
N GLU A 65 -2.00 -8.54 14.97
CA GLU A 65 -2.27 -7.86 16.23
C GLU A 65 -1.34 -6.65 16.41
N GLU A 66 -1.61 -5.83 17.44
CA GLU A 66 -0.94 -4.54 17.66
C GLU A 66 0.58 -4.64 17.64
N ASP A 67 1.16 -5.53 18.44
CA ASP A 67 2.63 -5.68 18.54
C ASP A 67 3.27 -5.97 17.19
N LYS A 68 2.67 -6.87 16.42
CA LYS A 68 3.16 -7.24 15.09
C LYS A 68 2.98 -6.13 14.05
N LEU A 69 1.96 -5.30 14.21
CA LEU A 69 1.77 -4.17 13.30
C LEU A 69 2.72 -3.01 13.65
N LEU A 70 3.04 -2.81 14.93
CA LEU A 70 4.08 -1.88 15.35
C LEU A 70 5.46 -2.31 14.83
N GLU A 71 5.79 -3.61 14.95
CA GLU A 71 7.00 -4.19 14.36
C GLU A 71 7.03 -4.03 12.82
N ALA A 72 5.88 -4.15 12.15
CA ALA A 72 5.78 -3.95 10.71
C ALA A 72 6.07 -2.51 10.30
N ILE A 73 5.62 -1.50 11.06
CA ILE A 73 5.92 -0.09 10.83
C ILE A 73 7.44 0.16 10.96
N GLU A 74 8.06 -0.36 12.02
CA GLU A 74 9.52 -0.23 12.20
C GLU A 74 10.28 -0.90 11.06
N TYR A 75 9.88 -2.13 10.69
CA TYR A 75 10.54 -2.85 9.61
C TYR A 75 10.52 -2.09 8.29
N VAL A 76 9.38 -1.56 7.86
CA VAL A 76 9.31 -0.82 6.59
C VAL A 76 10.12 0.47 6.64
N HIS A 77 10.13 1.17 7.78
CA HIS A 77 10.89 2.39 7.97
C HIS A 77 12.41 2.15 7.93
N LEU A 78 12.90 1.08 8.56
CA LEU A 78 14.31 0.67 8.49
C LEU A 78 14.77 0.45 7.05
N HIS A 79 13.87 0.03 6.18
CA HIS A 79 14.14 -0.17 4.75
C HIS A 79 13.72 1.03 3.87
N GLY A 80 13.47 2.21 4.47
CA GLY A 80 13.09 3.42 3.73
C GLY A 80 11.76 3.29 2.98
N ARG A 81 10.84 2.43 3.46
CA ARG A 81 9.52 2.18 2.87
C ARG A 81 8.42 2.74 3.77
N LYS A 82 7.18 2.77 3.24
CA LYS A 82 6.01 3.30 3.96
C LYS A 82 4.99 2.21 4.26
N LEU A 83 4.24 2.40 5.34
CA LEU A 83 3.10 1.55 5.69
C LEU A 83 1.81 2.37 5.77
N TYR A 84 0.79 1.96 5.00
CA TYR A 84 -0.54 2.56 5.03
C TYR A 84 -1.53 1.60 5.68
N MET A 85 -2.13 2.02 6.78
CA MET A 85 -3.07 1.20 7.53
C MET A 85 -4.48 1.33 6.97
N THR A 86 -5.16 0.20 6.75
CA THR A 86 -6.56 0.23 6.30
C THR A 86 -7.53 0.38 7.47
N VAL A 87 -8.26 1.49 7.49
CA VAL A 87 -9.41 1.77 8.36
C VAL A 87 -10.61 2.03 7.45
N ASN A 88 -10.86 1.08 6.53
CA ASN A 88 -11.70 1.28 5.36
C ASN A 88 -12.96 0.42 5.37
N THR A 89 -13.60 0.31 6.51
CA THR A 89 -14.98 -0.19 6.67
C THR A 89 -15.92 0.96 7.04
N LEU A 90 -17.22 0.78 6.78
CA LEU A 90 -18.23 1.64 7.39
C LEU A 90 -18.26 1.38 8.89
N MET A 91 -18.40 2.44 9.69
CA MET A 91 -18.38 2.36 11.16
C MET A 91 -19.77 2.51 11.77
N LYS A 92 -20.00 1.82 12.88
CA LYS A 92 -21.10 2.08 13.78
C LYS A 92 -20.68 3.12 14.81
N GLU A 93 -21.64 3.85 15.37
CA GLU A 93 -21.36 4.90 16.36
C GLU A 93 -20.48 4.41 17.51
N GLN A 94 -20.76 3.25 18.07
CA GLN A 94 -19.96 2.64 19.14
C GLN A 94 -18.50 2.38 18.72
N GLU A 95 -18.27 2.03 17.45
CA GLU A 95 -16.93 1.73 16.93
C GLU A 95 -16.07 2.99 16.74
N ILE A 96 -16.70 4.13 16.47
CA ILE A 96 -15.99 5.42 16.41
C ILE A 96 -15.39 5.76 17.79
N GLY A 97 -16.10 5.49 18.89
CA GLY A 97 -15.58 5.71 20.25
C GLY A 97 -14.31 4.91 20.58
N GLU A 98 -14.12 3.76 19.94
CA GLU A 98 -12.96 2.89 20.14
C GLU A 98 -11.78 3.23 19.21
N LEU A 99 -12.01 4.04 18.20
CA LEU A 99 -11.03 4.32 17.12
C LEU A 99 -9.82 5.10 17.64
N TYR A 100 -10.02 6.00 18.62
CA TYR A 100 -8.92 6.78 19.19
C TYR A 100 -7.87 5.87 19.83
N ASP A 101 -8.29 5.06 20.78
CA ASP A 101 -7.38 4.19 21.52
C ASP A 101 -6.71 3.15 20.61
N TYR A 102 -7.44 2.73 19.55
CA TYR A 102 -6.90 1.84 18.54
C TYR A 102 -5.81 2.47 17.67
N LEU A 103 -5.91 3.76 17.31
CA LEU A 103 -4.96 4.40 16.39
C LEU A 103 -3.75 5.04 17.08
N VAL A 104 -3.87 5.41 18.36
CA VAL A 104 -2.80 6.10 19.11
C VAL A 104 -1.45 5.38 19.05
N PRO A 105 -1.34 4.05 19.30
CA PRO A 105 -0.05 3.36 19.26
C PRO A 105 0.62 3.49 17.88
N TYR A 106 -0.11 3.29 16.81
CA TYR A 106 0.40 3.35 15.43
C TYR A 106 0.76 4.78 15.02
N TYR A 107 -0.05 5.76 15.43
CA TYR A 107 0.25 7.17 15.20
C TYR A 107 1.59 7.57 15.83
N ARG A 108 1.81 7.20 17.10
CA ARG A 108 3.06 7.47 17.82
C ARG A 108 4.25 6.71 17.23
N GLN A 109 4.01 5.54 16.65
CA GLN A 109 5.02 4.73 15.98
C GLN A 109 5.46 5.33 14.63
N GLY A 110 4.76 6.36 14.12
CA GLY A 110 5.09 7.01 12.87
C GLY A 110 4.31 6.50 11.66
N LEU A 111 3.14 5.86 11.85
CA LEU A 111 2.28 5.38 10.75
C LEU A 111 2.17 6.41 9.62
N ASP A 112 2.51 6.04 8.38
CA ASP A 112 2.63 6.98 7.27
C ASP A 112 1.29 7.52 6.75
N ALA A 113 0.24 6.70 6.73
CA ALA A 113 -1.10 7.11 6.34
C ALA A 113 -2.17 6.10 6.77
N VAL A 114 -3.42 6.55 6.75
CA VAL A 114 -4.60 5.69 6.87
C VAL A 114 -5.43 5.71 5.59
N ILE A 115 -5.97 4.54 5.19
CA ILE A 115 -6.89 4.41 4.05
C ILE A 115 -8.30 4.33 4.61
N VAL A 116 -9.16 5.31 4.32
CA VAL A 116 -10.46 5.51 4.98
C VAL A 116 -11.61 5.47 3.97
N GLN A 117 -12.72 4.81 4.35
CA GLN A 117 -13.97 4.78 3.58
C GLN A 117 -15.07 5.64 4.22
N ASP A 118 -15.22 5.57 5.53
CA ASP A 118 -16.31 6.20 6.28
C ASP A 118 -16.04 7.70 6.51
N MET A 119 -17.04 8.56 6.19
CA MET A 119 -16.87 10.00 6.34
C MET A 119 -16.81 10.47 7.79
N GLY A 120 -17.49 9.77 8.71
CA GLY A 120 -17.39 10.03 10.15
C GLY A 120 -15.98 9.71 10.66
N THR A 121 -15.45 8.56 10.25
CA THR A 121 -14.06 8.15 10.52
C THR A 121 -13.05 9.14 9.92
N PHE A 122 -13.28 9.60 8.69
CA PHE A 122 -12.45 10.60 8.04
C PHE A 122 -12.33 11.88 8.87
N ARG A 123 -13.49 12.45 9.23
CA ARG A 123 -13.56 13.64 10.07
C ARG A 123 -12.92 13.42 11.43
N PHE A 124 -13.23 12.31 12.09
CA PHE A 124 -12.68 11.94 13.38
C PHE A 124 -11.14 11.91 13.36
N ILE A 125 -10.54 11.28 12.34
CA ILE A 125 -9.08 11.20 12.21
C ILE A 125 -8.47 12.59 11.98
N ARG A 126 -9.07 13.41 11.13
CA ARG A 126 -8.58 14.80 10.90
C ARG A 126 -8.59 15.65 12.17
N GLU A 127 -9.60 15.50 13.02
CA GLU A 127 -9.74 16.25 14.25
C GLU A 127 -8.85 15.75 15.40
N ASN A 128 -8.60 14.43 15.46
CA ASN A 128 -7.91 13.82 16.59
C ASN A 128 -6.43 13.45 16.35
N PHE A 129 -6.02 13.30 15.08
CA PHE A 129 -4.67 12.88 14.70
C PHE A 129 -4.01 13.90 13.74
N PRO A 130 -3.52 15.03 14.27
CA PRO A 130 -2.93 16.09 13.44
C PRO A 130 -1.76 15.58 12.59
N GLY A 131 -1.76 15.93 11.30
CA GLY A 131 -0.68 15.54 10.38
C GLY A 131 -0.65 14.07 9.97
N LEU A 132 -1.62 13.23 10.39
CA LEU A 132 -1.75 11.88 9.85
C LEU A 132 -2.38 11.95 8.46
N PRO A 133 -1.66 11.57 7.38
CA PRO A 133 -2.19 11.59 6.03
C PRO A 133 -3.39 10.65 5.86
N ILE A 134 -4.41 11.11 5.13
CA ILE A 134 -5.61 10.32 4.84
C ILE A 134 -5.71 10.05 3.34
N HIS A 135 -5.72 8.76 2.98
CA HIS A 135 -5.99 8.29 1.64
C HIS A 135 -7.47 7.90 1.55
N ALA A 136 -8.22 8.63 0.72
CA ALA A 136 -9.63 8.32 0.48
C ALA A 136 -9.76 7.00 -0.28
N SER A 137 -10.34 5.99 0.35
CA SER A 137 -10.46 4.62 -0.18
C SER A 137 -11.21 4.58 -1.51
N THR A 138 -10.88 3.63 -2.39
CA THR A 138 -11.70 3.31 -3.58
C THR A 138 -13.17 3.02 -3.23
N GLN A 139 -13.44 2.58 -2.00
CA GLN A 139 -14.80 2.30 -1.52
C GLN A 139 -15.61 3.59 -1.26
N MET A 140 -15.01 4.77 -1.29
CA MET A 140 -15.72 6.06 -1.33
C MET A 140 -16.30 6.37 -2.71
N THR A 141 -16.07 5.54 -3.70
CA THR A 141 -16.65 5.61 -5.06
C THR A 141 -16.33 6.92 -5.78
N ILE A 142 -15.06 7.33 -5.78
CA ILE A 142 -14.64 8.55 -6.46
C ILE A 142 -14.54 8.29 -7.96
N THR A 143 -15.51 8.83 -8.71
CA THR A 143 -15.67 8.63 -10.15
C THR A 143 -15.41 9.90 -10.98
N GLY A 144 -14.92 10.99 -10.36
CA GLY A 144 -14.64 12.21 -11.09
C GLY A 144 -14.06 13.33 -10.23
N ALA A 145 -13.72 14.43 -10.89
CA ALA A 145 -13.02 15.54 -10.28
C ALA A 145 -13.81 16.27 -9.17
N TYR A 146 -15.14 16.31 -9.26
CA TYR A 146 -15.96 16.95 -8.22
C TYR A 146 -15.86 16.20 -6.88
N GLY A 147 -15.98 14.88 -6.89
CA GLY A 147 -15.80 14.07 -5.67
C GLY A 147 -14.38 14.16 -5.13
N ALA A 148 -13.37 14.11 -6.00
CA ALA A 148 -11.97 14.25 -5.61
C ALA A 148 -11.70 15.63 -4.97
N ARG A 149 -12.29 16.71 -5.50
CA ARG A 149 -12.16 18.07 -4.95
C ARG A 149 -12.76 18.16 -3.55
N ILE A 150 -13.99 17.65 -3.35
CA ILE A 150 -14.63 17.66 -2.02
C ILE A 150 -13.72 16.97 -0.99
N LEU A 151 -13.16 15.81 -1.33
CA LEU A 151 -12.27 15.10 -0.41
C LEU A 151 -10.96 15.84 -0.17
N LYS A 152 -10.40 16.47 -1.19
CA LYS A 152 -9.22 17.35 -1.05
C LYS A 152 -9.51 18.52 -0.12
N ASP A 153 -10.65 19.18 -0.30
CA ASP A 153 -11.07 20.32 0.52
C ASP A 153 -11.33 19.90 1.99
N LEU A 154 -11.76 18.66 2.21
CA LEU A 154 -11.89 18.05 3.53
C LEU A 154 -10.56 17.61 4.13
N GLY A 155 -9.47 17.64 3.35
CA GLY A 155 -8.12 17.33 3.78
C GLY A 155 -7.63 15.92 3.43
N ALA A 156 -8.16 15.27 2.39
CA ALA A 156 -7.54 14.07 1.85
C ALA A 156 -6.21 14.43 1.17
N ASP A 157 -5.18 13.65 1.46
CA ASP A 157 -3.86 13.79 0.85
C ASP A 157 -3.80 13.01 -0.47
N ARG A 158 -4.55 11.90 -0.57
CA ARG A 158 -4.62 11.01 -1.72
C ARG A 158 -6.04 10.51 -1.96
N VAL A 159 -6.38 10.35 -3.24
CA VAL A 159 -7.64 9.74 -3.67
C VAL A 159 -7.35 8.42 -4.39
N VAL A 160 -7.95 7.33 -3.91
CA VAL A 160 -7.94 6.04 -4.60
C VAL A 160 -9.14 6.00 -5.54
N THR A 161 -8.89 6.04 -6.85
CA THR A 161 -9.97 6.09 -7.85
C THR A 161 -10.84 4.83 -7.80
N ALA A 162 -12.11 4.98 -8.14
CA ALA A 162 -12.95 3.83 -8.43
C ALA A 162 -12.37 3.06 -9.63
N ARG A 163 -12.47 1.72 -9.61
CA ARG A 163 -11.91 0.85 -10.67
C ARG A 163 -12.62 0.99 -12.01
N GLU A 164 -13.75 1.66 -12.01
CA GLU A 164 -14.64 1.86 -13.15
C GLU A 164 -14.25 3.08 -14.00
N LEU A 165 -13.22 3.86 -13.60
CA LEU A 165 -12.75 5.02 -14.34
C LEU A 165 -11.87 4.64 -15.53
N SER A 166 -12.06 5.38 -16.62
CA SER A 166 -11.13 5.39 -17.73
C SER A 166 -9.90 6.28 -17.45
N LEU A 167 -8.81 6.06 -18.20
CA LEU A 167 -7.61 6.91 -18.13
C LEU A 167 -7.92 8.39 -18.42
N LYS A 168 -8.92 8.66 -19.28
CA LYS A 168 -9.35 10.03 -19.60
C LYS A 168 -10.01 10.72 -18.41
N GLU A 169 -10.79 9.99 -17.62
CA GLU A 169 -11.44 10.50 -16.39
C GLU A 169 -10.39 10.72 -15.30
N ILE A 170 -9.41 9.83 -15.16
CA ILE A 170 -8.29 10.00 -14.23
C ILE A 170 -7.48 11.25 -14.59
N ALA A 171 -7.17 11.44 -15.88
CA ALA A 171 -6.47 12.65 -16.34
C ALA A 171 -7.25 13.94 -16.03
N LYS A 172 -8.60 13.92 -16.13
CA LYS A 172 -9.43 15.06 -15.71
C LYS A 172 -9.33 15.36 -14.22
N ILE A 173 -9.23 14.33 -13.36
CA ILE A 173 -9.01 14.55 -11.92
C ILE A 173 -7.66 15.23 -11.72
N ARG A 174 -6.58 14.72 -12.31
CA ARG A 174 -5.25 15.32 -12.26
C ARG A 174 -5.24 16.78 -12.70
N ASP A 175 -5.91 17.09 -13.80
CA ASP A 175 -5.89 18.44 -14.39
C ASP A 175 -6.70 19.47 -13.57
N GLN A 176 -7.65 19.01 -12.76
CA GLN A 176 -8.59 19.88 -12.04
C GLN A 176 -8.41 19.92 -10.53
N VAL A 177 -7.73 18.92 -9.95
CA VAL A 177 -7.59 18.79 -8.49
C VAL A 177 -6.15 18.48 -8.14
N ASP A 178 -5.53 19.31 -7.30
CA ASP A 178 -4.18 19.08 -6.77
C ASP A 178 -4.23 18.08 -5.62
N VAL A 179 -4.32 16.80 -5.97
CA VAL A 179 -4.35 15.66 -5.04
C VAL A 179 -3.58 14.49 -5.63
N GLU A 180 -2.92 13.70 -4.78
CA GLU A 180 -2.29 12.47 -5.25
C GLU A 180 -3.34 11.45 -5.73
N ILE A 181 -3.05 10.81 -6.87
CA ILE A 181 -3.94 9.80 -7.46
C ILE A 181 -3.31 8.42 -7.29
N GLU A 182 -4.08 7.54 -6.66
CA GLU A 182 -3.79 6.11 -6.55
C GLU A 182 -4.82 5.33 -7.37
N SER A 183 -4.35 4.35 -8.16
CA SER A 183 -5.24 3.49 -8.94
C SER A 183 -4.78 2.04 -8.90
N PHE A 184 -5.74 1.10 -8.98
CA PHE A 184 -5.41 -0.31 -9.02
C PHE A 184 -4.76 -0.68 -10.36
N VAL A 185 -3.69 -1.47 -10.29
CA VAL A 185 -2.96 -1.93 -11.48
C VAL A 185 -3.05 -3.44 -11.69
N HIS A 186 -3.33 -4.21 -10.65
CA HIS A 186 -3.35 -5.67 -10.72
C HIS A 186 -4.33 -6.29 -9.72
N GLY A 187 -4.88 -7.45 -10.09
CA GLY A 187 -5.65 -8.33 -9.22
C GLY A 187 -7.16 -8.21 -9.41
N ALA A 188 -7.94 -8.59 -8.40
CA ALA A 188 -9.38 -8.79 -8.51
C ALA A 188 -10.16 -7.53 -8.87
N LEU A 189 -11.03 -7.62 -9.88
CA LEU A 189 -12.07 -6.63 -10.18
C LEU A 189 -13.40 -7.01 -9.51
N CYS A 190 -14.20 -5.99 -9.15
CA CYS A 190 -15.58 -6.15 -8.69
C CYS A 190 -16.55 -5.93 -9.84
N TYR A 191 -17.64 -6.71 -9.88
CA TYR A 191 -18.69 -6.54 -10.88
C TYR A 191 -19.51 -5.25 -10.63
N CYS A 192 -19.76 -4.96 -9.35
CA CYS A 192 -20.45 -3.75 -8.92
C CYS A 192 -19.45 -2.59 -8.78
N TYR A 193 -19.93 -1.36 -8.88
CA TYR A 193 -19.15 -0.18 -8.55
C TYR A 193 -18.45 -0.34 -7.19
N SER A 194 -17.23 0.16 -7.15
CA SER A 194 -16.37 0.11 -5.95
C SER A 194 -17.09 0.70 -4.74
N GLY A 195 -17.20 -0.06 -3.64
CA GLY A 195 -17.90 0.38 -2.41
C GLY A 195 -19.41 0.31 -2.42
N GLN A 196 -20.08 0.01 -3.54
CA GLN A 196 -21.56 0.04 -3.67
C GLN A 196 -22.21 -1.36 -3.68
N CYS A 197 -21.41 -2.42 -3.50
CA CYS A 197 -21.93 -3.78 -3.59
C CYS A 197 -22.70 -4.22 -2.33
N LEU A 198 -23.97 -4.55 -2.49
CA LEU A 198 -24.82 -5.15 -1.45
C LEU A 198 -25.06 -6.65 -1.64
N PHE A 199 -24.57 -7.25 -2.72
CA PHE A 199 -24.90 -8.61 -3.12
C PHE A 199 -24.62 -9.66 -2.03
N SER A 200 -23.47 -9.57 -1.41
CA SER A 200 -23.09 -10.47 -0.31
C SER A 200 -23.93 -10.27 0.95
N SER A 201 -24.43 -9.06 1.20
CA SER A 201 -25.31 -8.75 2.31
C SER A 201 -26.71 -9.33 2.09
N LEU A 202 -27.26 -9.17 0.87
CA LEU A 202 -28.61 -9.60 0.51
C LEU A 202 -28.74 -11.13 0.49
N ILE A 203 -27.74 -11.84 -0.04
CA ILE A 203 -27.80 -13.31 -0.16
C ILE A 203 -27.39 -14.01 1.13
N GLY A 204 -26.36 -13.51 1.83
CA GLY A 204 -25.72 -14.24 2.93
C GLY A 204 -25.54 -13.47 4.23
N GLY A 205 -26.15 -12.28 4.38
CA GLY A 205 -26.01 -11.44 5.57
C GLY A 205 -24.58 -10.95 5.85
N ARG A 206 -23.65 -11.04 4.86
CA ARG A 206 -22.24 -10.72 4.98
C ARG A 206 -21.91 -9.45 4.21
N SER A 207 -21.69 -8.34 4.90
CA SER A 207 -21.41 -7.06 4.26
C SER A 207 -20.00 -6.98 3.70
N GLY A 208 -19.88 -6.75 2.38
CA GLY A 208 -18.61 -6.44 1.71
C GLY A 208 -18.00 -5.12 2.19
N ASN A 209 -18.83 -4.12 2.48
CA ASN A 209 -18.41 -2.81 2.99
C ASN A 209 -17.96 -2.85 4.47
N ARG A 210 -18.11 -4.01 5.11
CA ARG A 210 -17.61 -4.30 6.45
C ARG A 210 -16.59 -5.46 6.46
N GLY A 211 -15.90 -5.63 5.33
CA GLY A 211 -14.79 -6.57 5.20
C GLY A 211 -15.19 -8.05 5.04
N ARG A 212 -16.49 -8.39 4.93
CA ARG A 212 -16.97 -9.77 4.95
C ARG A 212 -17.56 -10.25 3.61
N CYS A 213 -17.04 -9.74 2.48
CA CYS A 213 -17.51 -10.15 1.17
C CYS A 213 -17.39 -11.66 0.95
N ALA A 214 -18.50 -12.33 0.61
CA ALA A 214 -18.54 -13.77 0.32
C ALA A 214 -18.16 -14.09 -1.13
N GLN A 215 -17.82 -13.10 -1.95
CA GLN A 215 -17.52 -13.26 -3.38
C GLN A 215 -18.65 -13.92 -4.17
N THR A 216 -19.90 -13.63 -3.84
CA THR A 216 -21.10 -14.18 -4.49
C THR A 216 -21.10 -14.00 -6.01
N CYS A 217 -20.54 -12.90 -6.53
CA CYS A 217 -20.37 -12.69 -7.97
C CYS A 217 -19.45 -13.72 -8.66
N ARG A 218 -18.75 -14.58 -7.90
CA ARG A 218 -17.86 -15.63 -8.43
C ARG A 218 -18.53 -17.00 -8.50
N LEU A 219 -19.80 -17.09 -8.09
CA LEU A 219 -20.60 -18.31 -8.18
C LEU A 219 -21.27 -18.44 -9.56
N PRO A 220 -21.65 -19.66 -9.96
CA PRO A 220 -22.37 -19.86 -11.19
C PRO A 220 -23.85 -19.44 -11.05
N TYR A 221 -24.37 -18.77 -12.09
CA TYR A 221 -25.75 -18.30 -12.18
C TYR A 221 -26.37 -18.63 -13.54
N ASP A 222 -27.68 -18.96 -13.56
CA ASP A 222 -28.43 -19.03 -14.78
C ASP A 222 -29.17 -17.70 -15.01
N VAL A 223 -28.89 -17.08 -16.14
CA VAL A 223 -29.62 -15.87 -16.59
C VAL A 223 -30.89 -16.32 -17.32
N LYS A 224 -32.03 -15.84 -16.88
CA LYS A 224 -33.33 -16.19 -17.50
C LYS A 224 -34.05 -14.96 -18.04
N ARG A 225 -34.70 -15.11 -19.18
CA ARG A 225 -35.69 -14.18 -19.72
C ARG A 225 -36.96 -14.91 -19.96
N GLU A 226 -38.08 -14.46 -19.38
CA GLU A 226 -39.43 -15.08 -19.52
C GLU A 226 -39.43 -16.61 -19.22
N GLY A 227 -38.65 -17.00 -18.19
CA GLY A 227 -38.49 -18.40 -17.77
C GLY A 227 -37.49 -19.23 -18.58
N GLN A 228 -37.02 -18.74 -19.73
CA GLN A 228 -36.02 -19.42 -20.56
C GLN A 228 -34.60 -19.05 -20.14
N VAL A 229 -33.72 -20.04 -20.00
CA VAL A 229 -32.29 -19.82 -19.72
C VAL A 229 -31.63 -19.22 -20.97
N LEU A 230 -30.96 -18.08 -20.77
CA LEU A 230 -30.17 -17.45 -21.80
C LEU A 230 -28.70 -17.92 -21.67
N GLY A 231 -28.04 -18.15 -22.80
CA GLY A 231 -26.66 -18.62 -22.85
C GLY A 231 -26.54 -20.13 -22.99
N GLY A 232 -25.29 -20.58 -23.18
CA GLY A 232 -24.95 -22.00 -23.25
C GLY A 232 -24.92 -22.66 -21.87
N LYS A 233 -24.92 -23.98 -21.83
CA LYS A 233 -24.86 -24.78 -20.60
C LYS A 233 -23.65 -24.45 -19.73
N ASP A 234 -22.59 -23.95 -20.35
CA ASP A 234 -21.31 -23.61 -19.71
C ASP A 234 -21.15 -22.12 -19.40
N ASP A 235 -22.07 -21.24 -19.87
CA ASP A 235 -21.97 -19.77 -19.70
C ASP A 235 -22.57 -19.31 -18.37
N ARG A 236 -22.08 -19.87 -17.27
CA ARG A 236 -22.67 -19.66 -15.92
C ARG A 236 -22.00 -18.60 -15.06
N TYR A 237 -20.75 -18.18 -15.40
CA TYR A 237 -20.01 -17.22 -14.57
C TYR A 237 -20.19 -15.78 -15.09
N CYS A 238 -21.43 -15.41 -15.42
CA CYS A 238 -21.78 -14.13 -16.03
C CYS A 238 -21.50 -12.88 -15.16
N LEU A 239 -21.28 -13.05 -13.86
CA LEU A 239 -20.92 -11.98 -12.93
C LEU A 239 -19.43 -12.02 -12.51
N SER A 240 -18.68 -13.03 -12.98
CA SER A 240 -17.28 -13.18 -12.62
C SER A 240 -16.36 -12.44 -13.59
N LEU A 241 -15.78 -11.33 -13.15
CA LEU A 241 -14.78 -10.61 -13.94
C LEU A 241 -13.43 -11.32 -13.95
N LYS A 242 -12.68 -11.19 -15.03
CA LYS A 242 -11.25 -11.51 -15.12
C LYS A 242 -10.48 -10.61 -14.15
N ASP A 243 -9.25 -10.99 -13.82
CA ASP A 243 -8.40 -10.14 -13.01
C ASP A 243 -7.80 -8.99 -13.81
N LEU A 244 -7.63 -7.85 -13.15
CA LEU A 244 -6.99 -6.68 -13.74
C LEU A 244 -5.50 -6.97 -13.97
N SER A 245 -4.98 -6.57 -15.12
CA SER A 245 -3.56 -6.46 -15.41
C SER A 245 -3.32 -5.26 -16.31
N THR A 246 -2.58 -4.29 -15.83
CA THR A 246 -2.28 -3.04 -16.57
C THR A 246 -0.87 -3.02 -17.14
N LEU A 247 -0.19 -4.17 -17.18
CA LEU A 247 1.22 -4.24 -17.53
C LEU A 247 1.50 -3.56 -18.89
N ASP A 248 0.66 -3.80 -19.89
CA ASP A 248 0.82 -3.18 -21.22
C ASP A 248 0.51 -1.67 -21.26
N ILE A 249 -0.12 -1.12 -20.22
CA ILE A 249 -0.60 0.27 -20.18
C ILE A 249 0.00 1.11 -19.04
N ILE A 250 1.05 0.62 -18.38
CA ILE A 250 1.77 1.39 -17.33
C ILE A 250 2.16 2.79 -17.81
N PRO A 251 2.72 2.97 -19.04
CA PRO A 251 2.98 4.31 -19.57
C PRO A 251 1.74 5.20 -19.60
N ASP A 252 0.61 4.67 -20.05
CA ASP A 252 -0.64 5.42 -20.16
C ASP A 252 -1.17 5.82 -18.76
N MET A 253 -0.99 4.97 -17.75
CA MET A 253 -1.40 5.26 -16.37
C MET A 253 -0.55 6.36 -15.75
N ILE A 254 0.76 6.30 -15.90
CA ILE A 254 1.67 7.33 -15.39
C ILE A 254 1.37 8.68 -16.06
N GLU A 255 1.20 8.69 -17.37
CA GLU A 255 0.90 9.89 -18.14
C GLU A 255 -0.51 10.45 -17.82
N ALA A 256 -1.46 9.61 -17.43
CA ALA A 256 -2.76 10.04 -16.92
C ALA A 256 -2.68 10.67 -15.52
N GLY A 257 -1.53 10.54 -14.82
CA GLY A 257 -1.29 11.15 -13.52
C GLY A 257 -1.43 10.19 -12.33
N VAL A 258 -1.45 8.88 -12.57
CA VAL A 258 -1.40 7.89 -11.49
C VAL A 258 -0.01 7.93 -10.85
N TYR A 259 0.05 8.37 -9.61
CA TYR A 259 1.29 8.38 -8.82
C TYR A 259 1.50 7.02 -8.12
N SER A 260 0.46 6.48 -7.48
CA SER A 260 0.54 5.23 -6.73
C SER A 260 -0.16 4.09 -7.47
N MET A 261 0.61 3.07 -7.80
CA MET A 261 0.18 1.85 -8.48
C MET A 261 -0.18 0.77 -7.46
N LYS A 262 -1.47 0.63 -7.16
CA LYS A 262 -1.96 -0.29 -6.14
C LYS A 262 -2.20 -1.70 -6.69
N ILE A 263 -1.62 -2.68 -6.02
CA ILE A 263 -1.84 -4.10 -6.30
C ILE A 263 -2.91 -4.64 -5.34
N GLU A 264 -3.98 -5.29 -5.85
CA GLU A 264 -4.97 -5.99 -5.01
C GLU A 264 -4.45 -7.39 -4.65
N GLY A 265 -4.54 -7.77 -3.38
CA GLY A 265 -4.08 -9.09 -3.00
C GLY A 265 -3.88 -9.36 -1.50
N ARG A 266 -4.48 -8.59 -0.57
CA ARG A 266 -4.29 -8.78 0.88
C ARG A 266 -4.63 -10.19 1.40
N MET A 267 -5.41 -10.97 0.66
CA MET A 267 -5.73 -12.36 0.99
C MET A 267 -4.91 -13.37 0.16
N LYS A 268 -3.82 -12.93 -0.41
CA LYS A 268 -2.92 -13.75 -1.24
C LYS A 268 -1.66 -14.12 -0.46
N SER A 269 -0.94 -15.14 -0.98
CA SER A 269 0.30 -15.62 -0.38
C SER A 269 1.46 -14.62 -0.53
N PRO A 270 2.52 -14.73 0.29
CA PRO A 270 3.76 -13.97 0.10
C PRO A 270 4.36 -14.10 -1.30
N ARG A 271 4.31 -15.30 -1.90
CA ARG A 271 4.79 -15.56 -3.28
C ARG A 271 4.04 -14.72 -4.32
N TYR A 272 2.70 -14.64 -4.19
CA TYR A 272 1.90 -13.78 -5.06
C TYR A 272 2.34 -12.33 -4.93
N THR A 273 2.44 -11.84 -3.70
CA THR A 273 2.83 -10.46 -3.43
C THR A 273 4.21 -10.16 -4.03
N ALA A 274 5.22 -10.98 -3.74
CA ALA A 274 6.56 -10.82 -4.27
C ALA A 274 6.61 -10.83 -5.80
N GLY A 275 5.99 -11.83 -6.42
CA GLY A 275 6.02 -11.98 -7.88
C GLY A 275 5.34 -10.85 -8.61
N VAL A 276 4.16 -10.41 -8.14
CA VAL A 276 3.46 -9.28 -8.76
C VAL A 276 4.24 -7.98 -8.56
N VAL A 277 4.69 -7.70 -7.34
CA VAL A 277 5.45 -6.47 -7.02
C VAL A 277 6.72 -6.38 -7.86
N SER A 278 7.52 -7.44 -7.94
CA SER A 278 8.78 -7.44 -8.69
C SER A 278 8.58 -7.16 -10.18
N ILE A 279 7.52 -7.70 -10.78
CA ILE A 279 7.18 -7.45 -12.18
C ILE A 279 6.72 -6.00 -12.38
N TYR A 280 5.80 -5.49 -11.56
CA TYR A 280 5.36 -4.10 -11.68
C TYR A 280 6.49 -3.10 -11.42
N ARG A 281 7.40 -3.38 -10.48
CA ARG A 281 8.61 -2.58 -10.25
C ARG A 281 9.51 -2.58 -11.48
N LYS A 282 9.81 -3.76 -12.05
CA LYS A 282 10.59 -3.90 -13.30
C LYS A 282 10.06 -2.99 -14.41
N TYR A 283 8.75 -2.99 -14.63
CA TYR A 283 8.14 -2.25 -15.73
C TYR A 283 7.93 -0.77 -15.45
N ALA A 284 7.68 -0.39 -14.20
CA ALA A 284 7.69 1.01 -13.80
C ALA A 284 9.08 1.63 -14.00
N ASP A 285 10.14 0.97 -13.54
CA ASP A 285 11.52 1.40 -13.72
C ASP A 285 11.95 1.43 -15.19
N LEU A 286 11.52 0.44 -15.98
CA LEU A 286 11.78 0.41 -17.41
C LEU A 286 11.20 1.65 -18.12
N TYR A 287 9.95 2.02 -17.78
CA TYR A 287 9.33 3.20 -18.35
C TYR A 287 10.03 4.50 -17.89
N LEU A 288 10.33 4.62 -16.59
CA LEU A 288 11.01 5.80 -16.05
C LEU A 288 12.42 5.99 -16.66
N ALA A 289 13.13 4.88 -16.92
CA ALA A 289 14.48 4.92 -17.47
C ALA A 289 14.51 5.13 -19.00
N LYS A 290 13.57 4.52 -19.75
CA LYS A 290 13.63 4.45 -21.22
C LYS A 290 12.48 5.14 -21.93
N GLY A 291 11.50 5.65 -21.19
CA GLY A 291 10.31 6.27 -21.76
C GLY A 291 9.43 5.29 -22.58
N ARG A 292 8.45 5.85 -23.27
CA ARG A 292 7.47 5.08 -24.05
C ARG A 292 8.09 4.30 -25.20
N GLU A 293 9.10 4.86 -25.87
CA GLU A 293 9.74 4.20 -27.02
C GLU A 293 10.51 2.94 -26.62
N GLY A 294 11.12 2.94 -25.42
CA GLY A 294 11.84 1.79 -24.87
C GLY A 294 10.98 0.81 -24.09
N TYR A 295 9.68 1.08 -23.93
CA TYR A 295 8.79 0.24 -23.15
C TYR A 295 8.29 -0.96 -23.96
N ARG A 296 8.64 -2.17 -23.54
CA ARG A 296 8.16 -3.44 -24.12
C ARG A 296 7.95 -4.45 -23.00
N VAL A 297 6.78 -5.09 -23.02
CA VAL A 297 6.42 -6.14 -22.06
C VAL A 297 6.77 -7.50 -22.63
N GLU A 298 7.48 -8.30 -21.85
CA GLU A 298 7.85 -9.67 -22.19
C GLU A 298 6.69 -10.62 -21.94
N GLU A 299 6.39 -11.51 -22.88
CA GLU A 299 5.31 -12.50 -22.74
C GLU A 299 5.55 -13.47 -21.58
N GLN A 300 6.82 -13.73 -21.22
CA GLN A 300 7.17 -14.55 -20.08
C GLN A 300 6.68 -13.92 -18.75
N ASP A 301 6.78 -12.61 -18.58
CA ASP A 301 6.30 -11.93 -17.37
C ASP A 301 4.77 -11.96 -17.26
N LYS A 302 4.07 -11.83 -18.40
CA LYS A 302 2.60 -12.02 -18.43
C LYS A 302 2.22 -13.45 -18.03
N LYS A 303 2.97 -14.44 -18.50
CA LYS A 303 2.76 -15.83 -18.09
C LYS A 303 3.00 -16.04 -16.61
N ILE A 304 4.06 -15.46 -16.03
CA ILE A 304 4.34 -15.52 -14.60
C ILE A 304 3.17 -14.95 -13.79
N LEU A 305 2.61 -13.80 -14.18
CA LEU A 305 1.45 -13.23 -13.51
C LEU A 305 0.22 -14.17 -13.53
N LEU A 306 0.00 -14.89 -14.62
CA LEU A 306 -1.05 -15.91 -14.73
C LEU A 306 -0.74 -17.16 -13.90
N ASP A 307 0.52 -17.60 -13.84
CA ASP A 307 0.95 -18.74 -13.04
C ASP A 307 0.83 -18.47 -11.53
N LEU A 308 1.00 -17.21 -11.11
CA LEU A 308 0.78 -16.78 -9.73
C LEU A 308 -0.70 -16.82 -9.33
N PHE A 309 -1.59 -16.37 -10.20
CA PHE A 309 -3.02 -16.42 -9.98
C PHE A 309 -3.82 -16.12 -11.26
N ASP A 310 -4.79 -16.99 -11.57
CA ASP A 310 -5.67 -16.84 -12.72
C ASP A 310 -7.14 -17.14 -12.38
N ARG A 311 -8.05 -16.24 -12.77
CA ARG A 311 -9.52 -16.40 -12.65
C ARG A 311 -10.21 -16.59 -14.00
N GLY A 312 -9.50 -16.96 -15.03
CA GLY A 312 -10.04 -17.09 -16.39
C GLY A 312 -9.51 -16.02 -17.33
N GLY A 313 -8.26 -15.59 -17.10
CA GLY A 313 -7.53 -14.61 -17.88
C GLY A 313 -7.48 -13.23 -17.26
N GLN A 314 -6.87 -12.31 -17.96
CA GLN A 314 -6.62 -10.94 -17.55
C GLN A 314 -7.33 -9.93 -18.46
N THR A 315 -7.52 -8.70 -17.96
CA THR A 315 -8.12 -7.57 -18.65
C THR A 315 -7.47 -6.27 -18.17
N ASP A 316 -7.42 -5.25 -19.04
CA ASP A 316 -7.06 -3.88 -18.67
C ASP A 316 -8.22 -3.10 -18.00
N GLY A 317 -9.30 -3.80 -17.67
CA GLY A 317 -10.44 -3.26 -16.96
C GLY A 317 -11.17 -2.18 -17.77
N TYR A 318 -11.54 -1.10 -17.07
CA TYR A 318 -12.24 0.04 -17.67
C TYR A 318 -11.30 1.13 -18.21
N TYR A 319 -10.00 0.99 -18.07
CA TYR A 319 -9.03 2.04 -18.41
C TYR A 319 -9.10 2.50 -19.87
N LYS A 320 -9.32 1.57 -20.79
CA LYS A 320 -9.43 1.86 -22.25
C LYS A 320 -10.82 1.63 -22.83
N ARG A 321 -11.66 0.82 -22.19
CA ARG A 321 -13.02 0.47 -22.64
C ARG A 321 -14.01 0.54 -21.49
N GLN A 322 -15.26 0.83 -21.80
CA GLN A 322 -16.36 0.68 -20.85
C GLN A 322 -17.20 -0.57 -21.20
N ASN A 323 -17.45 -1.41 -20.21
CA ASN A 323 -18.39 -2.54 -20.26
C ASN A 323 -18.18 -3.53 -21.40
N GLY A 324 -16.97 -4.12 -21.50
CA GLY A 324 -16.68 -5.15 -22.49
C GLY A 324 -17.10 -6.56 -22.03
N ARG A 325 -17.72 -7.33 -22.94
CA ARG A 325 -17.97 -8.76 -22.74
C ARG A 325 -16.68 -9.52 -22.41
N ASP A 326 -15.56 -9.04 -22.93
CA ASP A 326 -14.23 -9.60 -22.74
C ASP A 326 -13.74 -9.53 -21.28
N MET A 327 -14.34 -8.69 -20.45
CA MET A 327 -14.03 -8.57 -19.03
C MET A 327 -14.60 -9.72 -18.18
N VAL A 328 -15.58 -10.49 -18.70
CA VAL A 328 -16.29 -11.53 -17.96
C VAL A 328 -15.73 -12.90 -18.33
N VAL A 329 -15.67 -13.80 -17.34
CA VAL A 329 -15.12 -15.15 -17.52
C VAL A 329 -16.04 -16.04 -18.36
N TRP A 330 -17.36 -15.96 -18.19
CA TRP A 330 -18.44 -16.73 -18.83
C TRP A 330 -18.43 -18.23 -18.56
N LYS A 331 -17.35 -18.92 -18.97
CA LYS A 331 -17.21 -20.38 -18.89
C LYS A 331 -16.73 -20.83 -17.52
N GLU A 332 -16.69 -22.13 -17.31
CA GLU A 332 -16.15 -22.70 -16.08
C GLU A 332 -14.79 -22.12 -15.74
N LYS A 333 -14.60 -21.91 -14.44
CA LYS A 333 -13.32 -21.50 -13.90
C LYS A 333 -12.25 -22.46 -14.41
N PRO A 334 -11.15 -21.97 -14.99
CA PRO A 334 -10.05 -22.84 -15.40
C PRO A 334 -9.69 -23.77 -14.27
N ALA A 335 -9.50 -25.05 -14.57
CA ALA A 335 -8.99 -25.99 -13.59
C ALA A 335 -7.75 -25.40 -12.94
N PHE A 336 -7.61 -25.61 -11.64
CA PHE A 336 -6.44 -25.15 -10.88
C PHE A 336 -5.19 -25.50 -11.69
N ARG A 337 -4.44 -24.49 -12.17
CA ARG A 337 -3.18 -24.76 -12.85
C ARG A 337 -2.27 -25.48 -11.89
N GLU A 338 -1.60 -26.52 -12.36
CA GLU A 338 -0.51 -27.12 -11.60
C GLU A 338 0.47 -26.01 -11.25
N GLY A 339 0.84 -25.92 -9.98
CA GLY A 339 1.72 -24.87 -9.50
C GLY A 339 3.06 -24.94 -10.26
N ASN A 340 3.55 -23.82 -10.73
CA ASN A 340 4.87 -23.71 -11.32
C ASN A 340 5.91 -23.77 -10.18
N GLN A 341 6.39 -24.98 -9.85
CA GLN A 341 7.27 -25.20 -8.72
C GLN A 341 8.60 -24.44 -8.87
N GLU A 342 9.15 -24.37 -10.07
CA GLU A 342 10.40 -23.63 -10.34
C GLU A 342 10.22 -22.13 -10.04
N LEU A 343 9.06 -21.55 -10.41
CA LEU A 343 8.72 -20.18 -10.07
C LEU A 343 8.58 -20.00 -8.56
N PHE A 344 7.94 -20.94 -7.88
CA PHE A 344 7.73 -20.86 -6.43
C PHE A 344 9.05 -20.95 -5.66
N ASP A 345 9.94 -21.86 -6.04
CA ASP A 345 11.28 -22.00 -5.45
C ASP A 345 12.12 -20.74 -5.69
N PHE A 346 12.01 -20.15 -6.89
CA PHE A 346 12.66 -18.89 -7.21
C PHE A 346 12.15 -17.75 -6.32
N LEU A 347 10.84 -17.63 -6.15
CA LEU A 347 10.24 -16.56 -5.35
C LEU A 347 10.56 -16.71 -3.85
N ASP A 348 10.53 -17.95 -3.34
CA ASP A 348 10.89 -18.23 -1.96
C ASP A 348 12.34 -17.80 -1.69
N LYS A 349 13.27 -18.29 -2.47
CA LYS A 349 14.70 -18.01 -2.30
C LYS A 349 15.05 -16.54 -2.44
N ASN A 350 14.43 -15.81 -3.40
CA ASN A 350 14.86 -14.47 -3.75
C ASN A 350 14.08 -13.36 -3.02
N PHE A 351 12.90 -13.66 -2.46
CA PHE A 351 12.05 -12.65 -1.86
C PHE A 351 11.42 -13.06 -0.52
N VAL A 352 10.84 -14.27 -0.41
CA VAL A 352 10.09 -14.67 0.79
C VAL A 352 11.02 -14.97 1.96
N GLU A 353 12.06 -15.77 1.71
CA GLU A 353 13.06 -16.18 2.71
C GLU A 353 14.23 -15.20 2.80
N LYS A 354 14.33 -14.26 1.83
CA LYS A 354 15.42 -13.31 1.77
C LYS A 354 15.29 -12.28 2.89
N GLN A 355 16.30 -12.23 3.73
CA GLN A 355 16.46 -11.11 4.66
C GLN A 355 16.93 -9.87 3.89
N VAL A 356 16.11 -8.83 3.85
CA VAL A 356 16.51 -7.51 3.34
C VAL A 356 17.47 -6.88 4.35
N ARG A 357 18.53 -6.26 3.86
CA ARG A 357 19.55 -5.62 4.70
C ARG A 357 20.05 -4.36 4.02
N GLU A 358 20.23 -3.30 4.81
CA GLU A 358 20.67 -2.00 4.34
C GLU A 358 22.20 -1.86 4.42
N PRO A 359 22.82 -1.21 3.43
CA PRO A 359 24.25 -0.96 3.43
C PRO A 359 24.62 0.08 4.49
N VAL A 360 25.68 -0.21 5.25
CA VAL A 360 26.25 0.69 6.26
C VAL A 360 27.69 1.02 5.90
N VAL A 361 28.05 2.30 5.98
CA VAL A 361 29.44 2.75 5.98
C VAL A 361 29.87 2.96 7.42
N GLY A 362 30.99 2.32 7.83
CA GLY A 362 31.51 2.39 9.19
C GLY A 362 32.96 2.85 9.28
N THR A 363 33.28 3.55 10.37
CA THR A 363 34.68 3.86 10.74
C THR A 363 34.91 3.47 12.19
N ALA A 364 35.80 2.52 12.42
CA ALA A 364 36.25 2.11 13.75
C ALA A 364 37.61 2.74 14.05
N ILE A 365 37.74 3.41 15.20
CA ILE A 365 38.98 4.02 15.65
C ILE A 365 39.42 3.37 16.98
N LEU A 366 40.60 2.77 16.98
CA LEU A 366 41.15 2.00 18.10
C LEU A 366 42.56 2.58 18.39
N GLU A 367 42.63 3.50 19.36
CA GLU A 367 43.86 4.15 19.77
C GLU A 367 44.23 3.76 21.19
N GLU A 368 45.51 3.41 21.40
CA GLU A 368 46.01 3.00 22.69
C GLU A 368 45.76 4.06 23.77
N GLY A 369 45.19 3.63 24.89
CA GLY A 369 44.81 4.52 26.01
C GLY A 369 43.53 5.33 25.82
N GLN A 370 42.92 5.31 24.65
CA GLN A 370 41.65 5.99 24.35
C GLN A 370 40.45 5.00 24.37
N MET A 371 39.26 5.52 24.43
CA MET A 371 38.05 4.71 24.21
C MET A 371 37.96 4.28 22.76
N ALA A 372 37.70 2.99 22.52
CA ALA A 372 37.34 2.49 21.20
C ALA A 372 36.10 3.22 20.70
N SER A 373 36.07 3.66 19.44
CA SER A 373 34.89 4.30 18.86
C SER A 373 34.46 3.67 17.54
N LEU A 374 33.16 3.67 17.30
CA LEU A 374 32.55 3.22 16.05
C LEU A 374 31.56 4.29 15.58
N GLN A 375 31.79 4.78 14.36
CA GLN A 375 30.92 5.72 13.66
C GLN A 375 30.27 4.97 12.51
N LEU A 376 28.95 5.12 12.36
CA LEU A 376 28.13 4.41 11.36
C LEU A 376 27.27 5.42 10.61
N SER A 377 27.07 5.16 9.32
CA SER A 377 26.17 5.94 8.46
C SER A 377 25.36 5.01 7.56
N ALA A 378 24.04 5.14 7.55
CA ALA A 378 23.11 4.47 6.63
C ALA A 378 21.83 5.26 6.49
N CYS A 379 21.15 5.16 5.33
CA CYS A 379 19.85 5.78 5.07
C CYS A 379 19.79 7.29 5.36
N GLY A 380 20.93 8.01 5.23
CA GLY A 380 21.03 9.44 5.54
C GLY A 380 21.21 9.78 7.02
N HIS A 381 21.28 8.80 7.92
CA HIS A 381 21.48 8.96 9.36
C HIS A 381 22.87 8.55 9.80
N ASN A 382 23.30 9.09 10.95
CA ASN A 382 24.61 8.82 11.52
C ASN A 382 24.45 8.44 13.00
N ALA A 383 25.26 7.47 13.44
CA ALA A 383 25.40 7.11 14.85
C ALA A 383 26.87 6.99 15.23
N ALA A 384 27.20 7.34 16.46
CA ALA A 384 28.55 7.18 17.02
C ALA A 384 28.47 6.63 18.43
N VAL A 385 29.26 5.62 18.72
CA VAL A 385 29.33 4.99 20.05
C VAL A 385 30.78 4.86 20.51
N ALA A 386 31.00 5.01 21.81
CA ALA A 386 32.28 4.73 22.46
C ALA A 386 32.22 3.39 23.19
N GLY A 387 33.29 2.61 23.10
CA GLY A 387 33.44 1.30 23.77
C GLY A 387 34.37 1.37 24.98
N GLU A 388 35.01 0.23 25.28
CA GLU A 388 36.01 0.12 26.32
C GLU A 388 37.31 0.87 25.95
N ILE A 389 38.13 1.15 26.96
CA ILE A 389 39.47 1.73 26.76
C ILE A 389 40.36 0.68 26.09
N VAL A 390 41.00 1.07 25.02
CA VAL A 390 41.95 0.26 24.27
C VAL A 390 43.26 0.12 25.07
N GLN A 391 43.63 -1.08 25.41
CA GLN A 391 44.80 -1.39 26.25
C GLN A 391 46.03 -1.60 25.38
N THR A 392 47.22 -1.44 25.99
CA THR A 392 48.50 -1.86 25.38
C THR A 392 48.57 -3.38 25.29
N ALA A 393 48.92 -3.94 24.16
CA ALA A 393 49.12 -5.38 23.98
C ALA A 393 50.34 -5.88 24.76
N GLN A 394 50.15 -6.86 25.64
CA GLN A 394 51.25 -7.49 26.38
C GLN A 394 51.94 -8.62 25.58
N ASN A 395 51.18 -9.30 24.68
CA ASN A 395 51.69 -10.43 23.87
C ASN A 395 51.45 -10.17 22.38
N GLN A 396 50.29 -10.53 21.87
CA GLN A 396 49.90 -10.40 20.46
C GLN A 396 48.98 -9.19 20.24
N PRO A 397 49.38 -8.18 19.43
CA PRO A 397 48.50 -7.06 19.10
C PRO A 397 47.26 -7.52 18.32
N VAL A 398 46.21 -6.75 18.45
CA VAL A 398 45.00 -6.93 17.63
C VAL A 398 45.31 -6.42 16.22
N THR A 399 45.02 -7.24 15.22
CA THR A 399 45.17 -6.88 13.81
C THR A 399 43.89 -6.36 13.22
N GLU A 400 43.98 -5.55 12.16
CA GLU A 400 42.83 -5.07 11.42
C GLU A 400 41.87 -6.22 10.98
N GLU A 401 42.47 -7.32 10.47
CA GLU A 401 41.70 -8.50 10.06
C GLU A 401 40.87 -9.10 11.20
N LYS A 402 41.43 -9.15 12.43
CA LYS A 402 40.69 -9.65 13.60
C LYS A 402 39.55 -8.69 13.97
N VAL A 403 39.78 -7.38 13.93
CA VAL A 403 38.74 -6.38 14.20
C VAL A 403 37.64 -6.50 13.15
N ARG A 404 37.98 -6.47 11.87
CA ARG A 404 37.05 -6.60 10.74
C ARG A 404 36.17 -7.84 10.87
N LYS A 405 36.80 -8.99 11.12
CA LYS A 405 36.08 -10.26 11.31
C LYS A 405 35.04 -10.22 12.44
N GLN A 406 35.24 -9.40 13.49
CA GLN A 406 34.24 -9.28 14.57
C GLN A 406 33.17 -8.24 14.23
N LEU A 407 33.55 -7.11 13.63
CA LEU A 407 32.59 -6.06 13.28
C LEU A 407 31.67 -6.46 12.12
N ASP A 408 32.15 -7.24 11.14
CA ASP A 408 31.35 -7.73 10.00
C ASP A 408 30.29 -8.76 10.38
N LYS A 409 30.25 -9.25 11.62
CA LYS A 409 29.23 -10.20 12.09
C LYS A 409 27.86 -9.54 12.34
N THR A 410 27.25 -9.02 11.32
CA THR A 410 25.96 -8.31 11.39
C THR A 410 24.73 -9.18 11.06
N GLY A 411 24.88 -10.54 11.02
CA GLY A 411 23.89 -11.47 10.48
C GLY A 411 22.48 -11.41 11.08
N ASN A 412 22.33 -10.98 12.34
CA ASN A 412 21.03 -10.86 13.03
C ASN A 412 20.50 -9.42 13.06
N THR A 413 21.02 -8.52 12.22
CA THR A 413 20.61 -7.12 12.14
C THR A 413 20.10 -6.78 10.75
N PRO A 414 19.33 -5.71 10.57
CA PRO A 414 18.89 -5.26 9.25
C PRO A 414 20.01 -4.60 8.43
N PHE A 415 21.27 -4.72 8.84
CA PHE A 415 22.41 -4.03 8.24
C PHE A 415 23.51 -4.98 7.77
N TYR A 416 24.31 -4.51 6.79
CA TYR A 416 25.59 -5.10 6.42
C TYR A 416 26.60 -4.00 6.12
N PHE A 417 27.89 -4.22 6.41
CA PHE A 417 28.91 -3.25 6.03
C PHE A 417 29.18 -3.30 4.53
N GLU A 418 28.84 -2.22 3.82
CA GLU A 418 29.29 -1.99 2.45
C GLU A 418 30.75 -1.52 2.45
N ASN A 419 31.11 -0.66 3.42
CA ASN A 419 32.47 -0.22 3.67
C ASN A 419 32.72 -0.08 5.17
N LEU A 420 33.85 -0.60 5.64
CA LEU A 420 34.30 -0.48 7.03
C LEU A 420 35.76 -0.07 7.06
N ASP A 421 36.04 1.19 7.41
CA ASP A 421 37.39 1.70 7.64
C ASP A 421 37.81 1.43 9.09
N ILE A 422 39.01 0.87 9.29
CA ILE A 422 39.54 0.49 10.61
C ILE A 422 40.86 1.19 10.81
N LYS A 423 40.91 2.09 11.80
CA LYS A 423 42.11 2.86 12.17
C LYS A 423 42.64 2.32 13.50
N ILE A 424 43.81 1.70 13.46
CA ILE A 424 44.53 1.19 14.63
C ILE A 424 45.73 2.08 14.85
N MET A 425 45.85 2.65 16.06
CA MET A 425 46.97 3.51 16.47
C MET A 425 47.60 2.96 17.75
N GLY A 426 48.88 2.55 17.63
CA GLY A 426 49.63 1.94 18.72
C GLY A 426 49.66 0.44 18.70
N ASN A 427 50.26 -0.14 19.75
CA ASN A 427 50.35 -1.59 19.96
C ASN A 427 49.20 -2.06 20.87
N ILE A 428 48.04 -2.28 20.28
CA ILE A 428 46.76 -2.36 20.98
C ILE A 428 46.30 -3.79 21.32
N PHE A 429 45.58 -3.88 22.43
CA PHE A 429 44.75 -5.02 22.79
C PHE A 429 43.33 -4.56 23.13
N LEU A 430 42.35 -5.24 22.56
CA LEU A 430 40.94 -5.11 22.89
C LEU A 430 40.26 -6.48 22.88
N PRO A 431 39.53 -6.86 23.94
CA PRO A 431 38.83 -8.13 23.99
C PRO A 431 37.80 -8.29 22.83
N VAL A 432 37.65 -9.52 22.33
CA VAL A 432 36.65 -9.82 21.30
C VAL A 432 35.23 -9.45 21.76
N GLN A 433 34.95 -9.61 23.05
CA GLN A 433 33.68 -9.24 23.63
C GLN A 433 33.42 -7.72 23.53
N ALA A 434 34.44 -6.88 23.79
CA ALA A 434 34.35 -5.42 23.65
C ALA A 434 34.07 -4.99 22.22
N LEU A 435 34.71 -5.65 21.21
CA LEU A 435 34.42 -5.41 19.78
C LEU A 435 32.98 -5.80 19.42
N ASN A 436 32.49 -6.92 19.92
CA ASN A 436 31.13 -7.35 19.69
C ASN A 436 30.09 -6.42 20.35
N ASP A 437 30.38 -5.92 21.54
CA ASP A 437 29.51 -4.93 22.22
C ASP A 437 29.52 -3.60 21.47
N LEU A 438 30.68 -3.13 21.05
CA LEU A 438 30.81 -1.90 20.26
C LEU A 438 29.99 -1.96 18.97
N ARG A 439 30.07 -3.08 18.22
CA ARG A 439 29.25 -3.31 17.04
C ARG A 439 27.77 -3.32 17.38
N ARG A 440 27.33 -4.13 18.35
CA ARG A 440 25.92 -4.25 18.74
C ARG A 440 25.33 -2.88 19.10
N ARG A 441 25.98 -2.13 19.99
CA ARG A 441 25.55 -0.81 20.42
C ARG A 441 25.58 0.21 19.27
N GLY A 442 26.56 0.12 18.38
CA GLY A 442 26.63 0.99 17.20
C GLY A 442 25.46 0.79 16.28
N LEU A 443 25.13 -0.48 15.95
CA LEU A 443 24.01 -0.80 15.07
C LEU A 443 22.65 -0.50 15.73
N GLU A 444 22.48 -0.76 17.03
CA GLU A 444 21.28 -0.36 17.80
C GLU A 444 21.09 1.17 17.84
N ALA A 445 22.19 1.92 18.00
CA ALA A 445 22.12 3.39 17.96
C ALA A 445 21.74 3.91 16.56
N LEU A 446 22.29 3.31 15.50
CA LEU A 446 21.95 3.67 14.12
C LEU A 446 20.47 3.36 13.81
N GLU A 447 19.98 2.20 14.21
CA GLU A 447 18.58 1.81 14.10
C GLU A 447 17.67 2.82 14.82
N TYR A 448 18.03 3.20 16.02
CA TYR A 448 17.29 4.21 16.80
C TYR A 448 17.24 5.56 16.08
N GLU A 449 18.37 6.07 15.54
CA GLU A 449 18.39 7.35 14.84
C GLU A 449 17.57 7.31 13.53
N ILE A 450 17.56 6.19 12.79
CA ILE A 450 16.71 6.02 11.62
C ILE A 450 15.23 6.07 12.01
N LEU A 451 14.82 5.32 13.03
CA LEU A 451 13.41 5.22 13.44
C LEU A 451 12.91 6.47 14.16
N LYS A 452 13.78 7.19 14.83
CA LYS A 452 13.45 8.41 15.58
C LYS A 452 12.82 9.47 14.69
N ASP A 453 13.35 9.70 13.49
CA ASP A 453 12.82 10.70 12.56
C ASP A 453 11.35 10.44 12.18
N TYR A 454 10.96 9.18 12.01
CA TYR A 454 9.57 8.82 11.72
C TYR A 454 8.63 9.07 12.91
N LYS A 455 9.12 8.91 14.14
CA LYS A 455 8.34 9.13 15.36
C LYS A 455 8.25 10.62 15.72
N GLU A 456 9.34 11.38 15.58
CA GLU A 456 9.42 12.80 15.94
C GLU A 456 8.80 13.74 14.89
N ASN A 457 8.69 13.31 13.63
CA ASN A 457 8.08 14.11 12.56
C ASN A 457 6.56 14.32 12.72
N ARG A 458 5.94 13.83 13.79
CA ARG A 458 4.55 14.14 14.12
C ARG A 458 4.43 15.57 14.64
N GLN A 459 3.58 16.37 13.99
CA GLN A 459 3.42 17.80 14.27
C GLN A 459 2.82 18.11 15.64
N ALA A 460 2.07 17.17 16.22
CA ALA A 460 1.44 17.31 17.54
C ALA A 460 1.06 15.95 18.11
N GLU A 461 0.89 15.90 19.43
CA GLU A 461 0.28 14.75 20.10
C GLU A 461 -1.18 14.57 19.66
N PRO A 462 -1.68 13.32 19.61
CA PRO A 462 -3.09 13.07 19.29
C PRO A 462 -3.98 13.69 20.37
N VAL A 463 -5.04 14.35 19.95
CA VAL A 463 -5.98 15.03 20.84
C VAL A 463 -7.29 14.25 20.86
N LYS A 464 -7.74 13.81 22.03
CA LYS A 464 -9.07 13.23 22.16
C LYS A 464 -10.10 14.37 22.23
N ALA A 465 -10.55 14.83 21.05
CA ALA A 465 -11.60 15.81 20.98
C ALA A 465 -12.93 15.19 21.46
N VAL A 466 -13.43 15.68 22.56
CA VAL A 466 -14.76 15.32 23.08
C VAL A 466 -15.75 16.28 22.45
N ASP A 467 -16.40 15.89 21.39
CA ASP A 467 -17.48 16.68 20.78
C ASP A 467 -18.83 16.31 21.39
N GLU A 468 -19.09 16.74 22.63
CA GLU A 468 -20.42 16.63 23.24
C GLU A 468 -21.48 17.46 22.49
N ALA A 469 -21.07 18.47 21.72
CA ALA A 469 -21.96 19.40 21.05
C ALA A 469 -22.69 18.78 19.84
N VAL A 470 -22.12 17.76 19.18
CA VAL A 470 -22.74 17.11 18.02
C VAL A 470 -24.00 16.31 18.44
N TYR A 471 -24.00 15.74 19.63
CA TYR A 471 -25.11 14.92 20.14
C TYR A 471 -26.26 15.75 20.75
N SER A 472 -26.09 17.03 20.97
CA SER A 472 -27.07 17.89 21.67
C SER A 472 -28.00 18.68 20.76
N ARG A 473 -27.85 18.64 19.43
CA ARG A 473 -28.82 19.25 18.52
C ARG A 473 -30.13 18.49 18.57
N LYS A 474 -31.03 18.93 19.43
CA LYS A 474 -32.45 18.58 19.32
C LYS A 474 -32.95 19.12 17.96
N VAL A 475 -33.03 18.25 16.96
CA VAL A 475 -33.78 18.52 15.74
C VAL A 475 -35.23 18.62 16.19
N ALA A 476 -35.83 19.83 16.06
CA ALA A 476 -37.26 19.98 16.23
C ALA A 476 -37.94 19.08 15.17
N SER A 477 -38.46 17.93 15.62
CA SER A 477 -39.15 17.01 14.70
C SER A 477 -40.57 17.52 14.48
N GLU A 478 -40.89 17.84 13.23
CA GLU A 478 -42.29 18.04 12.78
C GLU A 478 -43.11 16.75 12.80
N GLY A 479 -42.69 15.74 13.54
CA GLY A 479 -43.24 14.39 13.52
C GLY A 479 -42.57 13.47 12.48
N PRO A 480 -42.87 12.18 12.51
CA PRO A 480 -42.32 11.22 11.59
C PRO A 480 -42.76 11.49 10.15
N LYS A 481 -41.80 11.54 9.22
CA LYS A 481 -42.07 11.64 7.77
C LYS A 481 -41.79 10.29 7.13
N LEU A 482 -42.74 9.79 6.32
CA LEU A 482 -42.57 8.59 5.51
C LEU A 482 -42.11 9.00 4.10
N THR A 483 -40.96 8.50 3.68
CA THR A 483 -40.43 8.68 2.33
C THR A 483 -40.36 7.34 1.63
N VAL A 484 -40.92 7.26 0.44
CA VAL A 484 -40.91 6.05 -0.40
C VAL A 484 -40.00 6.33 -1.61
N SER A 485 -39.03 5.43 -1.84
CA SER A 485 -38.23 5.41 -3.05
C SER A 485 -38.77 4.38 -4.02
N LEU A 486 -39.13 4.77 -5.24
CA LEU A 486 -39.65 3.92 -6.27
C LEU A 486 -38.67 3.80 -7.43
N GLU A 487 -38.41 2.56 -7.85
CA GLU A 487 -37.56 2.28 -9.04
C GLU A 487 -38.38 2.34 -10.34
N ARG A 488 -39.69 2.20 -10.22
CA ARG A 488 -40.62 2.14 -11.37
C ARG A 488 -41.74 3.18 -11.22
N PRO A 489 -41.95 4.05 -12.22
CA PRO A 489 -42.97 5.09 -12.16
C PRO A 489 -44.41 4.55 -12.08
N ASP A 490 -44.66 3.35 -12.62
CA ASP A 490 -45.98 2.68 -12.61
C ASP A 490 -46.39 2.21 -11.21
N CYS A 491 -45.49 2.16 -10.23
CA CYS A 491 -45.79 1.86 -8.84
C CYS A 491 -46.22 3.10 -8.02
N LEU A 492 -46.23 4.31 -8.60
CA LEU A 492 -46.49 5.54 -7.89
C LEU A 492 -47.91 5.61 -7.29
N GLU A 493 -48.94 5.19 -8.06
CA GLU A 493 -50.30 5.25 -7.64
C GLU A 493 -50.59 4.29 -6.46
N GLU A 494 -50.00 3.09 -6.49
CA GLU A 494 -50.13 2.11 -5.41
C GLU A 494 -49.40 2.57 -4.14
N ALA A 495 -48.21 3.18 -4.31
CA ALA A 495 -47.47 3.74 -3.18
C ALA A 495 -48.22 4.90 -2.51
N VAL A 496 -48.84 5.79 -3.28
CA VAL A 496 -49.62 6.94 -2.76
C VAL A 496 -50.88 6.45 -2.09
N SER A 497 -51.62 5.52 -2.71
CA SER A 497 -52.87 4.97 -2.13
C SER A 497 -52.64 4.16 -0.85
N SER A 498 -51.46 3.58 -0.67
CA SER A 498 -51.10 2.87 0.57
C SER A 498 -50.67 3.81 1.71
N LEU A 499 -50.48 5.09 1.45
CA LEU A 499 -50.08 6.13 2.42
C LEU A 499 -51.27 6.96 2.92
N MET A 500 -52.40 6.90 2.26
CA MET A 500 -53.68 7.50 2.67
C MET A 500 -54.50 6.51 3.48
#